data_c8db105db6e647a9de8a34fbad13eea5
#
_entry.id   c8db105db6e647a9de8a34fbad13eea5
#
_cell.length_a   1.000
_cell.length_b   1.000
_cell.length_c   1.000
_cell.angle_alpha   90.00
_cell.angle_beta   90.00
_cell.angle_gamma   90.00
#
_symmetry.space_group_name_H-M   'P 1'
#
loop_
_entity.id
_entity.type
_entity.pdbx_description
1 polymer ?
#
loop_
_entity_poly.entity_id
_entity_poly.type
_entity_poly.pdbx_seq_one_letter_code
_entity_poly.pdbx_strand_id
1 'polypeptide(L)'
;MGTEPDGTAQPSLSELTDPADIGRHYDERSPIEDEFRDGQVHMWYWYHADDDAPLTEAVHRITRKVTDGLGLRAGEHVLDAGCGPGATGVYLAQEFGVHVTGVTISNFEAERACERAAAAGVDELARFEYGDFMSLSYPDATFDAVLALESLQNAPDLDQVIGELFRVLRPGGRLTFSDLSLAAPGDPKRLAKFMASLKLDILPSLQEWLARLETAGFEIEEYTQCGPRVYGRKARFLEAAMVRRGEVAAKFGEEAIADFSGKSMGFFAPRRDQIGYVIVSARKP
;
A
#
# COMPACT_ATOMS: atom_id res chain seq x y z
N MET A 1 25.79 -36.90 5.29
CA MET A 1 24.81 -36.12 6.09
C MET A 1 25.27 -34.69 5.98
N GLY A 2 24.78 -33.99 4.99
CA GLY A 2 25.03 -32.55 4.78
C GLY A 2 23.83 -31.80 5.31
N THR A 3 24.04 -30.95 6.28
CA THR A 3 23.05 -29.99 6.77
C THR A 3 22.84 -28.95 5.69
N GLU A 4 21.63 -28.88 5.14
CA GLU A 4 21.20 -27.75 4.32
C GLU A 4 21.23 -26.49 5.18
N PRO A 5 21.70 -25.33 4.67
CA PRO A 5 21.59 -24.09 5.38
C PRO A 5 20.13 -23.63 5.39
N ASP A 6 19.62 -23.39 6.58
CA ASP A 6 18.34 -22.75 6.84
C ASP A 6 18.34 -21.35 6.19
N GLY A 7 17.52 -21.19 5.15
CA GLY A 7 17.57 -20.06 4.23
C GLY A 7 16.70 -18.84 4.63
N THR A 8 16.58 -18.52 5.91
CA THR A 8 15.77 -17.40 6.41
C THR A 8 16.56 -16.45 7.33
N ALA A 9 17.80 -16.12 6.96
CA ALA A 9 18.47 -15.01 7.63
C ALA A 9 17.82 -13.71 7.16
N GLN A 10 17.19 -12.96 8.09
CA GLN A 10 16.77 -11.58 7.84
C GLN A 10 18.02 -10.77 7.46
N PRO A 11 17.91 -9.81 6.51
CA PRO A 11 19.00 -8.92 6.18
C PRO A 11 19.47 -8.17 7.43
N SER A 12 20.76 -7.89 7.53
CA SER A 12 21.27 -7.06 8.63
C SER A 12 20.72 -5.63 8.47
N LEU A 13 20.51 -4.91 9.57
CA LEU A 13 20.01 -3.51 9.56
C LEU A 13 20.79 -2.59 8.62
N SER A 14 22.06 -2.89 8.33
CA SER A 14 22.90 -2.15 7.37
C SER A 14 22.62 -2.47 5.90
N GLU A 15 21.77 -3.45 5.62
CA GLU A 15 21.40 -3.88 4.26
C GLU A 15 19.98 -3.44 3.87
N LEU A 16 19.22 -2.85 4.82
CA LEU A 16 17.87 -2.35 4.57
C LEU A 16 17.89 -1.04 3.79
N THR A 17 16.87 -0.83 2.98
CA THR A 17 16.71 0.41 2.20
C THR A 17 16.52 1.61 3.12
N ASP A 18 17.27 2.70 2.88
CA ASP A 18 17.12 3.96 3.63
C ASP A 18 15.71 4.54 3.37
N PRO A 19 14.93 4.88 4.42
CA PRO A 19 13.64 5.54 4.27
C PRO A 19 13.68 6.78 3.36
N ALA A 20 14.78 7.55 3.39
CA ALA A 20 14.97 8.69 2.48
C ALA A 20 15.09 8.29 1.00
N ASP A 21 15.60 7.09 0.70
CA ASP A 21 15.63 6.55 -0.67
C ASP A 21 14.24 6.15 -1.14
N ILE A 22 13.42 5.64 -0.22
CA ILE A 22 12.01 5.32 -0.49
C ILE A 22 11.25 6.62 -0.78
N GLY A 23 11.41 7.65 0.05
CA GLY A 23 10.79 8.97 -0.18
C GLY A 23 11.13 9.55 -1.54
N ARG A 24 12.43 9.57 -1.91
CA ARG A 24 12.87 10.03 -3.25
C ARG A 24 12.27 9.21 -4.39
N HIS A 25 12.17 7.90 -4.22
CA HIS A 25 11.55 7.03 -5.22
C HIS A 25 10.09 7.41 -5.50
N TYR A 26 9.32 7.72 -4.45
CA TYR A 26 7.93 8.15 -4.58
C TYR A 26 7.85 9.59 -5.11
N ASP A 27 8.69 10.52 -4.67
CA ASP A 27 8.73 11.89 -5.22
C ASP A 27 8.95 11.90 -6.75
N GLU A 28 9.75 10.97 -7.28
CA GLU A 28 10.00 10.84 -8.72
C GLU A 28 8.84 10.17 -9.48
N ARG A 29 8.16 9.18 -8.89
CA ARG A 29 7.18 8.33 -9.58
C ARG A 29 5.75 8.81 -9.43
N SER A 30 5.40 9.26 -8.24
CA SER A 30 4.02 9.59 -7.88
C SER A 30 3.38 10.63 -8.79
N PRO A 31 4.09 11.64 -9.34
CA PRO A 31 3.47 12.56 -10.30
C PRO A 31 2.86 11.87 -11.52
N ILE A 32 3.56 10.87 -12.09
CA ILE A 32 3.08 10.10 -13.24
C ILE A 32 2.01 9.10 -12.81
N GLU A 33 2.20 8.41 -11.67
CA GLU A 33 1.24 7.42 -11.17
C GLU A 33 -0.08 8.08 -10.77
N ASP A 34 -0.05 9.25 -10.12
CA ASP A 34 -1.22 10.04 -9.76
C ASP A 34 -2.07 10.36 -11.01
N GLU A 35 -1.43 10.79 -12.08
CA GLU A 35 -2.10 11.08 -13.35
C GLU A 35 -2.68 9.84 -14.01
N PHE A 36 -1.96 8.71 -14.00
CA PHE A 36 -2.45 7.46 -14.57
C PHE A 36 -3.66 6.88 -13.85
N ARG A 37 -3.76 7.08 -12.53
CA ARG A 37 -4.70 6.38 -11.65
C ARG A 37 -5.66 7.29 -10.89
N ASP A 38 -5.68 8.59 -11.21
CA ASP A 38 -6.56 9.56 -10.55
C ASP A 38 -6.37 9.61 -9.02
N GLY A 39 -5.10 9.51 -8.58
CA GLY A 39 -4.72 9.51 -7.17
C GLY A 39 -4.83 8.19 -6.44
N GLN A 40 -5.34 7.16 -7.06
CA GLN A 40 -5.48 5.83 -6.49
C GLN A 40 -4.23 4.99 -6.81
N VAL A 41 -3.15 5.18 -6.06
CA VAL A 41 -1.82 4.62 -6.36
C VAL A 41 -1.67 3.18 -5.80
N HIS A 42 -2.73 2.41 -5.77
CA HIS A 42 -2.74 1.02 -5.31
C HIS A 42 -3.29 0.07 -6.37
N MET A 43 -3.32 -1.23 -6.06
CA MET A 43 -3.76 -2.28 -6.96
C MET A 43 -5.26 -2.20 -7.22
N TRP A 44 -5.71 -3.06 -8.10
CA TRP A 44 -7.04 -3.23 -8.64
C TRP A 44 -7.66 -4.56 -8.21
N TYR A 45 -8.99 -4.70 -8.36
CA TYR A 45 -9.68 -5.95 -8.09
C TYR A 45 -10.73 -6.24 -9.16
N TRP A 46 -10.54 -7.29 -9.94
CA TRP A 46 -11.53 -7.82 -10.87
C TRP A 46 -12.08 -9.16 -10.37
N TYR A 47 -13.39 -9.29 -10.30
CA TYR A 47 -14.06 -10.47 -9.73
C TYR A 47 -13.79 -11.75 -10.52
N HIS A 48 -13.78 -11.68 -11.87
CA HIS A 48 -13.54 -12.81 -12.77
C HIS A 48 -12.86 -12.36 -14.07
N ALA A 49 -12.61 -13.32 -14.99
CA ALA A 49 -11.87 -13.03 -16.22
C ALA A 49 -12.63 -12.09 -17.15
N ASP A 50 -13.95 -12.23 -17.20
CA ASP A 50 -14.85 -11.49 -18.07
C ASP A 50 -15.47 -10.25 -17.40
N ASP A 51 -14.93 -9.86 -16.23
CA ASP A 51 -15.34 -8.62 -15.54
C ASP A 51 -14.82 -7.43 -16.34
N ASP A 52 -15.73 -6.67 -16.95
CA ASP A 52 -15.44 -5.56 -17.86
C ASP A 52 -15.32 -4.19 -17.16
N ALA A 53 -15.35 -4.19 -15.82
CA ALA A 53 -15.20 -2.96 -15.06
C ALA A 53 -13.96 -2.16 -15.47
N PRO A 54 -14.07 -0.83 -15.61
CA PRO A 54 -12.93 0.02 -15.90
C PRO A 54 -11.91 0.00 -14.75
N LEU A 55 -10.67 0.39 -15.03
CA LEU A 55 -9.59 0.39 -14.04
C LEU A 55 -9.95 1.20 -12.78
N THR A 56 -10.58 2.35 -12.94
CA THR A 56 -11.02 3.21 -11.82
C THR A 56 -11.95 2.47 -10.87
N GLU A 57 -12.96 1.75 -11.39
CA GLU A 57 -13.86 0.94 -10.57
C GLU A 57 -13.11 -0.24 -9.92
N ALA A 58 -12.22 -0.91 -10.66
CA ALA A 58 -11.45 -2.03 -10.12
C ALA A 58 -10.53 -1.58 -8.97
N VAL A 59 -9.95 -0.40 -9.05
CA VAL A 59 -9.15 0.21 -7.99
C VAL A 59 -10.03 0.57 -6.79
N HIS A 60 -11.14 1.24 -6.97
CA HIS A 60 -12.10 1.54 -5.89
C HIS A 60 -12.61 0.29 -5.14
N ARG A 61 -12.67 -0.87 -5.80
CA ARG A 61 -13.05 -2.12 -5.13
C ARG A 61 -12.04 -2.56 -4.07
N ILE A 62 -10.74 -2.31 -4.28
CA ILE A 62 -9.73 -2.53 -3.24
C ILE A 62 -9.96 -1.57 -2.09
N THR A 63 -10.09 -0.27 -2.37
CA THR A 63 -10.37 0.74 -1.34
C THR A 63 -11.55 0.30 -0.47
N ARG A 64 -12.70 -0.02 -1.07
CA ARG A 64 -13.88 -0.48 -0.32
C ARG A 64 -13.61 -1.74 0.51
N LYS A 65 -12.96 -2.76 -0.08
CA LYS A 65 -12.67 -4.00 0.64
C LYS A 65 -11.79 -3.81 1.87
N VAL A 66 -10.83 -2.90 1.79
CA VAL A 66 -9.92 -2.61 2.91
C VAL A 66 -10.62 -1.74 3.95
N THR A 67 -11.40 -0.75 3.52
CA THR A 67 -12.11 0.17 4.43
C THR A 67 -13.31 -0.49 5.11
N ASP A 68 -14.00 -1.42 4.44
CA ASP A 68 -15.10 -2.21 5.03
C ASP A 68 -14.65 -2.97 6.28
N GLY A 69 -13.41 -3.49 6.28
CA GLY A 69 -12.82 -4.20 7.43
C GLY A 69 -12.60 -3.33 8.66
N LEU A 70 -12.58 -2.00 8.51
CA LEU A 70 -12.42 -1.09 9.65
C LEU A 70 -13.72 -0.83 10.43
N GLY A 71 -14.88 -1.03 9.83
CA GLY A 71 -16.17 -0.78 10.50
C GLY A 71 -16.27 0.64 11.07
N LEU A 72 -15.88 1.65 10.31
CA LEU A 72 -15.75 3.05 10.71
C LEU A 72 -17.06 3.68 11.14
N ARG A 73 -16.98 4.61 12.08
CA ARG A 73 -18.10 5.40 12.58
C ARG A 73 -17.77 6.88 12.49
N ALA A 74 -18.76 7.70 12.15
CA ALA A 74 -18.57 9.13 12.05
C ALA A 74 -17.95 9.71 13.34
N GLY A 75 -17.00 10.62 13.17
CA GLY A 75 -16.26 11.26 14.26
C GLY A 75 -15.08 10.45 14.82
N GLU A 76 -14.86 9.19 14.40
CA GLU A 76 -13.64 8.46 14.77
C GLU A 76 -12.40 9.08 14.13
N HIS A 77 -11.25 8.88 14.76
CA HIS A 77 -9.97 9.35 14.27
C HIS A 77 -9.18 8.20 13.66
N VAL A 78 -8.89 8.29 12.37
CA VAL A 78 -8.23 7.27 11.55
C VAL A 78 -6.83 7.74 11.17
N LEU A 79 -5.83 6.89 11.35
CA LEU A 79 -4.51 7.05 10.74
C LEU A 79 -4.50 6.34 9.37
N ASP A 80 -4.15 7.05 8.31
CA ASP A 80 -3.85 6.49 6.99
C ASP A 80 -2.31 6.41 6.86
N ALA A 81 -1.77 5.24 7.20
CA ALA A 81 -0.32 5.00 7.25
C ALA A 81 0.24 4.69 5.86
N GLY A 82 0.93 5.64 5.26
CA GLY A 82 1.34 5.61 3.86
C GLY A 82 0.22 6.05 2.94
N CYS A 83 -0.35 7.23 3.21
CA CYS A 83 -1.54 7.76 2.54
C CYS A 83 -1.36 8.07 1.05
N GLY A 84 -0.12 8.05 0.54
CA GLY A 84 0.17 8.45 -0.83
C GLY A 84 -0.40 9.83 -1.15
N PRO A 85 -0.88 10.08 -2.38
CA PRO A 85 -1.48 11.37 -2.76
C PRO A 85 -2.89 11.61 -2.18
N GLY A 86 -3.31 10.89 -1.14
CA GLY A 86 -4.43 11.19 -0.26
C GLY A 86 -5.82 10.79 -0.75
N ALA A 87 -5.96 10.10 -1.88
CA ALA A 87 -7.28 9.77 -2.42
C ALA A 87 -8.11 8.88 -1.48
N THR A 88 -7.49 7.91 -0.82
CA THR A 88 -8.16 7.04 0.15
C THR A 88 -8.60 7.81 1.39
N GLY A 89 -7.73 8.63 1.98
CA GLY A 89 -8.08 9.44 3.15
C GLY A 89 -9.22 10.43 2.87
N VAL A 90 -9.24 11.06 1.69
CA VAL A 90 -10.35 11.91 1.23
C VAL A 90 -11.65 11.10 1.12
N TYR A 91 -11.59 9.91 0.52
CA TYR A 91 -12.73 9.00 0.45
C TYR A 91 -13.29 8.64 1.84
N LEU A 92 -12.40 8.31 2.80
CA LEU A 92 -12.82 8.01 4.17
C LEU A 92 -13.55 9.18 4.83
N ALA A 93 -13.01 10.39 4.69
CA ALA A 93 -13.64 11.59 5.26
C ALA A 93 -15.00 11.88 4.65
N GLN A 94 -15.15 11.75 3.32
CA GLN A 94 -16.41 11.98 2.61
C GLN A 94 -17.47 10.94 2.90
N GLU A 95 -17.09 9.66 2.86
CA GLU A 95 -18.05 8.55 2.93
C GLU A 95 -18.48 8.26 4.39
N PHE A 96 -17.54 8.32 5.32
CA PHE A 96 -17.79 7.91 6.72
C PHE A 96 -17.87 9.08 7.71
N GLY A 97 -17.49 10.30 7.32
CA GLY A 97 -17.46 11.44 8.24
C GLY A 97 -16.45 11.28 9.39
N VAL A 98 -15.34 10.61 9.12
CA VAL A 98 -14.24 10.39 10.08
C VAL A 98 -13.19 11.48 9.97
N HIS A 99 -12.43 11.69 11.05
CA HIS A 99 -11.21 12.50 10.98
C HIS A 99 -10.06 11.62 10.51
N VAL A 100 -9.38 12.05 9.46
CA VAL A 100 -8.23 11.33 8.90
C VAL A 100 -6.95 12.13 9.15
N THR A 101 -5.95 11.46 9.66
CA THR A 101 -4.56 11.91 9.63
C THR A 101 -3.79 10.99 8.71
N GLY A 102 -3.34 11.49 7.56
CA GLY A 102 -2.54 10.73 6.62
C GLY A 102 -1.06 11.08 6.73
N VAL A 103 -0.20 10.07 6.73
CA VAL A 103 1.25 10.24 6.71
C VAL A 103 1.86 9.59 5.48
N THR A 104 2.81 10.28 4.84
CA THR A 104 3.61 9.75 3.73
C THR A 104 5.05 10.25 3.83
N ILE A 105 6.00 9.45 3.35
CA ILE A 105 7.42 9.79 3.31
C ILE A 105 7.82 10.59 2.05
N SER A 106 6.86 10.93 1.19
CA SER A 106 7.03 11.73 -0.01
C SER A 106 6.48 13.15 0.21
N ASN A 107 7.32 14.17 0.00
CA ASN A 107 6.87 15.56 0.09
C ASN A 107 5.84 15.90 -1.01
N PHE A 108 6.07 15.40 -2.24
CA PHE A 108 5.13 15.57 -3.34
C PHE A 108 3.74 15.00 -2.99
N GLU A 109 3.70 13.79 -2.42
CA GLU A 109 2.44 13.15 -2.06
C GLU A 109 1.72 13.90 -0.93
N ALA A 110 2.43 14.36 0.10
CA ALA A 110 1.84 15.13 1.19
C ALA A 110 1.19 16.43 0.69
N GLU A 111 1.89 17.20 -0.17
CA GLU A 111 1.35 18.39 -0.79
C GLU A 111 0.12 18.06 -1.65
N ARG A 112 0.23 17.03 -2.48
CA ARG A 112 -0.86 16.59 -3.36
C ARG A 112 -2.09 16.11 -2.61
N ALA A 113 -1.89 15.43 -1.48
CA ALA A 113 -2.97 14.97 -0.59
C ALA A 113 -3.72 16.15 0.05
N CYS A 114 -3.00 17.18 0.51
CA CYS A 114 -3.60 18.41 1.02
C CYS A 114 -4.42 19.14 -0.05
N GLU A 115 -3.88 19.30 -1.27
CA GLU A 115 -4.60 19.89 -2.41
C GLU A 115 -5.89 19.13 -2.72
N ARG A 116 -5.84 17.79 -2.69
CA ARG A 116 -6.99 16.93 -2.95
C ARG A 116 -8.06 17.07 -1.87
N ALA A 117 -7.68 17.13 -0.60
CA ALA A 117 -8.62 17.36 0.50
C ALA A 117 -9.33 18.72 0.39
N ALA A 118 -8.58 19.78 0.08
CA ALA A 118 -9.12 21.11 -0.13
C ALA A 118 -10.07 21.14 -1.34
N ALA A 119 -9.69 20.54 -2.46
CA ALA A 119 -10.53 20.45 -3.66
C ALA A 119 -11.82 19.67 -3.43
N ALA A 120 -11.78 18.67 -2.54
CA ALA A 120 -12.93 17.86 -2.13
C ALA A 120 -13.78 18.52 -1.02
N GLY A 121 -13.34 19.62 -0.42
CA GLY A 121 -14.01 20.32 0.68
C GLY A 121 -14.01 19.54 1.99
N VAL A 122 -13.00 18.74 2.25
CA VAL A 122 -12.85 17.90 3.47
C VAL A 122 -11.56 18.16 4.23
N ASP A 123 -10.87 19.25 3.96
CA ASP A 123 -9.59 19.62 4.58
C ASP A 123 -9.68 19.87 6.10
N GLU A 124 -10.88 20.10 6.63
CA GLU A 124 -11.10 20.11 8.09
C GLU A 124 -11.17 18.69 8.71
N LEU A 125 -11.57 17.69 7.91
CA LEU A 125 -11.67 16.30 8.35
C LEU A 125 -10.42 15.47 7.97
N ALA A 126 -9.82 15.72 6.81
CA ALA A 126 -8.67 14.97 6.31
C ALA A 126 -7.44 15.87 6.24
N ARG A 127 -6.43 15.55 7.05
CA ARG A 127 -5.15 16.26 7.11
C ARG A 127 -4.04 15.30 6.73
N PHE A 128 -3.08 15.81 5.95
CA PHE A 128 -1.98 15.01 5.44
C PHE A 128 -0.66 15.71 5.75
N GLU A 129 0.35 14.91 6.10
CA GLU A 129 1.66 15.43 6.44
C GLU A 129 2.79 14.48 6.01
N TYR A 130 3.97 15.07 5.83
CA TYR A 130 5.19 14.28 5.72
C TYR A 130 5.51 13.61 7.04
N GLY A 131 5.73 12.29 7.02
CA GLY A 131 6.09 11.53 8.21
C GLY A 131 6.50 10.10 7.88
N ASP A 132 7.29 9.52 8.77
CA ASP A 132 7.69 8.12 8.71
C ASP A 132 6.83 7.29 9.65
N PHE A 133 6.06 6.35 9.10
CA PHE A 133 5.21 5.48 9.91
C PHE A 133 5.99 4.49 10.80
N MET A 134 7.30 4.34 10.60
CA MET A 134 8.15 3.58 11.52
C MET A 134 8.51 4.37 12.79
N SER A 135 8.25 5.68 12.82
CA SER A 135 8.52 6.56 13.95
C SER A 135 7.51 7.69 14.03
N LEU A 136 6.28 7.34 14.39
CA LEU A 136 5.15 8.27 14.43
C LEU A 136 5.27 9.26 15.60
N SER A 137 5.06 10.54 15.33
CA SER A 137 5.14 11.62 16.33
C SER A 137 3.93 11.68 17.28
N TYR A 138 2.93 10.81 17.08
CA TYR A 138 1.70 10.82 17.88
C TYR A 138 1.87 10.06 19.20
N PRO A 139 1.16 10.49 20.27
CA PRO A 139 1.10 9.76 21.53
C PRO A 139 0.52 8.35 21.37
N ASP A 140 0.76 7.50 22.37
CA ASP A 140 0.09 6.20 22.47
C ASP A 140 -1.43 6.39 22.53
N ALA A 141 -2.16 5.42 21.97
CA ALA A 141 -3.62 5.39 22.00
C ALA A 141 -4.30 6.68 21.45
N THR A 142 -3.78 7.19 20.33
CA THR A 142 -4.31 8.39 19.65
C THR A 142 -5.47 8.06 18.71
N PHE A 143 -5.38 6.95 17.97
CA PHE A 143 -6.31 6.62 16.87
C PHE A 143 -7.31 5.53 17.25
N ASP A 144 -8.52 5.65 16.71
CA ASP A 144 -9.58 4.63 16.82
C ASP A 144 -9.38 3.51 15.80
N ALA A 145 -8.81 3.86 14.64
CA ALA A 145 -8.51 2.91 13.59
C ALA A 145 -7.23 3.31 12.83
N VAL A 146 -6.57 2.32 12.23
CA VAL A 146 -5.43 2.48 11.32
C VAL A 146 -5.76 1.78 10.01
N LEU A 147 -5.56 2.49 8.92
CA LEU A 147 -5.54 1.97 7.57
C LEU A 147 -4.09 1.97 7.06
N ALA A 148 -3.68 0.90 6.37
CA ALA A 148 -2.44 0.88 5.60
C ALA A 148 -2.70 0.16 4.27
N LEU A 149 -2.78 0.92 3.19
CA LEU A 149 -3.16 0.41 1.88
C LEU A 149 -1.94 0.35 0.97
N GLU A 150 -1.36 -0.85 0.83
CA GLU A 150 -0.15 -1.15 0.05
C GLU A 150 1.08 -0.30 0.45
N SER A 151 1.23 -0.08 1.73
CA SER A 151 2.30 0.77 2.26
C SER A 151 3.27 0.04 3.18
N LEU A 152 2.81 -0.92 3.99
CA LEU A 152 3.67 -1.56 5.01
C LEU A 152 4.80 -2.36 4.38
N GLN A 153 4.59 -2.97 3.22
CA GLN A 153 5.60 -3.72 2.47
C GLN A 153 6.86 -2.88 2.13
N ASN A 154 6.75 -1.55 2.13
CA ASN A 154 7.86 -0.65 1.85
C ASN A 154 8.66 -0.28 3.11
N ALA A 155 8.22 -0.72 4.29
CA ALA A 155 8.98 -0.52 5.51
C ALA A 155 10.24 -1.40 5.51
N PRO A 156 11.43 -0.85 5.76
CA PRO A 156 12.65 -1.63 5.94
C PRO A 156 12.56 -2.60 7.13
N ASP A 157 11.82 -2.22 8.18
CA ASP A 157 11.57 -3.05 9.36
C ASP A 157 10.06 -3.17 9.61
N LEU A 158 9.49 -4.32 9.23
CA LEU A 158 8.06 -4.60 9.40
C LEU A 158 7.65 -4.74 10.87
N ASP A 159 8.52 -5.26 11.71
CA ASP A 159 8.19 -5.45 13.13
C ASP A 159 8.16 -4.10 13.85
N GLN A 160 9.04 -3.17 13.47
CA GLN A 160 9.01 -1.80 13.96
C GLN A 160 7.73 -1.07 13.56
N VAL A 161 7.35 -1.08 12.27
CA VAL A 161 6.12 -0.38 11.84
C VAL A 161 4.88 -1.00 12.47
N ILE A 162 4.76 -2.33 12.54
CA ILE A 162 3.62 -2.99 13.17
C ILE A 162 3.54 -2.61 14.66
N GLY A 163 4.68 -2.54 15.36
CA GLY A 163 4.76 -2.08 16.74
C GLY A 163 4.31 -0.63 16.93
N GLU A 164 4.70 0.28 16.01
CA GLU A 164 4.25 1.68 16.03
C GLU A 164 2.75 1.82 15.78
N LEU A 165 2.20 1.09 14.81
CA LEU A 165 0.75 1.07 14.57
C LEU A 165 -0.01 0.53 15.79
N PHE A 166 0.51 -0.52 16.44
CA PHE A 166 -0.06 -1.02 17.69
C PHE A 166 0.00 0.03 18.80
N ARG A 167 1.12 0.73 18.96
CA ARG A 167 1.30 1.76 19.98
C ARG A 167 0.29 2.89 19.86
N VAL A 168 0.12 3.43 18.65
CA VAL A 168 -0.75 4.59 18.42
C VAL A 168 -2.25 4.26 18.41
N LEU A 169 -2.63 2.99 18.24
CA LEU A 169 -4.01 2.55 18.36
C LEU A 169 -4.47 2.55 19.82
N ARG A 170 -5.69 2.96 20.05
CA ARG A 170 -6.39 2.81 21.34
C ARG A 170 -6.66 1.34 21.66
N PRO A 171 -6.77 0.94 22.93
CA PRO A 171 -7.38 -0.36 23.27
C PRO A 171 -8.75 -0.52 22.60
N GLY A 172 -9.00 -1.66 21.97
CA GLY A 172 -10.18 -1.90 21.13
C GLY A 172 -10.10 -1.28 19.73
N GLY A 173 -9.01 -0.57 19.41
CA GLY A 173 -8.78 0.03 18.09
C GLY A 173 -8.51 -1.02 17.00
N ARG A 174 -8.80 -0.68 15.77
CA ARG A 174 -8.79 -1.60 14.62
C ARG A 174 -7.69 -1.24 13.63
N LEU A 175 -7.04 -2.26 13.09
CA LEU A 175 -6.12 -2.16 11.96
C LEU A 175 -6.71 -2.92 10.78
N THR A 176 -6.76 -2.30 9.61
CA THR A 176 -6.92 -3.05 8.37
C THR A 176 -5.83 -2.62 7.40
N PHE A 177 -5.15 -3.58 6.83
CA PHE A 177 -4.15 -3.30 5.80
C PHE A 177 -4.29 -4.25 4.60
N SER A 178 -3.73 -3.86 3.49
CA SER A 178 -3.56 -4.72 2.33
C SER A 178 -2.16 -4.55 1.77
N ASP A 179 -1.56 -5.65 1.35
CA ASP A 179 -0.23 -5.66 0.73
C ASP A 179 -0.04 -6.82 -0.23
N LEU A 180 0.96 -6.70 -1.08
CA LEU A 180 1.46 -7.80 -1.88
C LEU A 180 2.10 -8.86 -0.96
N SER A 181 2.04 -10.12 -1.37
CA SER A 181 2.60 -11.22 -0.60
C SER A 181 3.21 -12.28 -1.49
N LEU A 182 4.10 -13.09 -0.95
CA LEU A 182 4.59 -14.28 -1.64
C LEU A 182 3.53 -15.38 -1.52
N ALA A 183 2.92 -15.76 -2.66
CA ALA A 183 1.90 -16.82 -2.68
C ALA A 183 2.49 -18.19 -2.97
N ALA A 184 3.55 -18.28 -3.77
CA ALA A 184 4.23 -19.52 -4.12
C ALA A 184 5.70 -19.27 -4.48
N PRO A 185 6.59 -20.27 -4.28
CA PRO A 185 7.97 -20.16 -4.71
C PRO A 185 8.09 -19.86 -6.20
N GLY A 186 9.09 -19.07 -6.57
CA GLY A 186 9.31 -18.63 -7.93
C GLY A 186 10.76 -18.58 -8.36
N ASP A 187 10.98 -18.19 -9.60
CA ASP A 187 12.34 -17.90 -10.11
C ASP A 187 12.93 -16.73 -9.30
N PRO A 188 14.04 -16.93 -8.57
CA PRO A 188 14.64 -15.91 -7.73
C PRO A 188 15.01 -14.63 -8.50
N LYS A 189 15.43 -14.74 -9.76
CA LYS A 189 15.80 -13.59 -10.60
C LYS A 189 14.60 -12.72 -10.96
N ARG A 190 13.45 -13.36 -11.21
CA ARG A 190 12.20 -12.63 -11.48
C ARG A 190 11.66 -11.98 -10.22
N LEU A 191 11.73 -12.67 -9.09
CA LEU A 191 11.32 -12.13 -7.82
C LEU A 191 12.19 -10.94 -7.41
N ALA A 192 13.52 -11.04 -7.54
CA ALA A 192 14.43 -9.93 -7.28
C ALA A 192 14.13 -8.69 -8.15
N LYS A 193 13.82 -8.88 -9.44
CA LYS A 193 13.41 -7.76 -10.32
C LYS A 193 12.10 -7.12 -9.87
N PHE A 194 11.15 -7.91 -9.42
CA PHE A 194 9.88 -7.45 -8.88
C PHE A 194 10.09 -6.61 -7.62
N MET A 195 10.81 -7.15 -6.64
CA MET A 195 11.10 -6.46 -5.39
C MET A 195 11.88 -5.16 -5.63
N ALA A 196 12.90 -5.19 -6.49
CA ALA A 196 13.67 -3.99 -6.85
C ALA A 196 12.82 -2.90 -7.51
N SER A 197 11.81 -3.28 -8.33
CA SER A 197 10.93 -2.30 -8.99
C SER A 197 9.97 -1.59 -8.04
N LEU A 198 9.77 -2.15 -6.85
CA LEU A 198 8.90 -1.62 -5.78
C LEU A 198 9.68 -1.16 -4.54
N LYS A 199 11.02 -1.24 -4.57
CA LYS A 199 11.89 -0.95 -3.40
C LYS A 199 11.52 -1.78 -2.18
N LEU A 200 11.26 -3.08 -2.38
CA LEU A 200 10.94 -4.01 -1.29
C LEU A 200 12.21 -4.75 -0.84
N ASP A 201 12.50 -4.71 0.44
CA ASP A 201 13.55 -5.52 1.06
C ASP A 201 13.06 -6.94 1.35
N ILE A 202 11.78 -7.10 1.66
CA ILE A 202 11.12 -8.38 1.93
C ILE A 202 9.77 -8.46 1.23
N LEU A 203 9.30 -9.68 0.99
CA LEU A 203 7.94 -9.95 0.49
C LEU A 203 7.35 -11.09 1.32
N PRO A 204 6.68 -10.79 2.44
CA PRO A 204 6.16 -11.80 3.35
C PRO A 204 5.07 -12.64 2.71
N SER A 205 4.96 -13.91 3.11
CA SER A 205 3.78 -14.72 2.90
C SER A 205 2.63 -14.27 3.81
N LEU A 206 1.41 -14.77 3.57
CA LEU A 206 0.29 -14.52 4.48
C LEU A 206 0.60 -14.98 5.91
N GLN A 207 1.22 -16.17 6.08
CA GLN A 207 1.56 -16.69 7.40
C GLN A 207 2.56 -15.79 8.14
N GLU A 208 3.54 -15.24 7.44
CA GLU A 208 4.51 -14.31 8.06
C GLU A 208 3.84 -13.00 8.46
N TRP A 209 2.90 -12.46 7.66
CA TRP A 209 2.11 -11.29 8.05
C TRP A 209 1.32 -11.54 9.34
N LEU A 210 0.57 -12.66 9.40
CA LEU A 210 -0.23 -13.00 10.57
C LEU A 210 0.62 -13.20 11.81
N ALA A 211 1.75 -13.93 11.70
CA ALA A 211 2.66 -14.17 12.82
C ALA A 211 3.27 -12.88 13.39
N ARG A 212 3.61 -11.89 12.54
CA ARG A 212 4.13 -10.58 12.98
C ARG A 212 3.07 -9.78 13.74
N LEU A 213 1.84 -9.76 13.25
CA LEU A 213 0.72 -9.08 13.93
C LEU A 213 0.46 -9.69 15.30
N GLU A 214 0.38 -11.04 15.40
CA GLU A 214 0.20 -11.75 16.66
C GLU A 214 1.35 -11.48 17.64
N THR A 215 2.59 -11.45 17.14
CA THR A 215 3.78 -11.14 17.95
C THR A 215 3.71 -9.72 18.51
N ALA A 216 3.19 -8.75 17.76
CA ALA A 216 2.98 -7.38 18.21
C ALA A 216 1.81 -7.23 19.19
N GLY A 217 0.98 -8.26 19.37
CA GLY A 217 -0.15 -8.28 20.31
C GLY A 217 -1.51 -8.04 19.68
N PHE A 218 -1.62 -8.00 18.35
CA PHE A 218 -2.91 -7.91 17.67
C PHE A 218 -3.69 -9.23 17.73
N GLU A 219 -5.00 -9.12 17.86
CA GLU A 219 -5.95 -10.21 17.60
C GLU A 219 -6.40 -10.15 16.15
N ILE A 220 -6.16 -11.22 15.38
CA ILE A 220 -6.58 -11.32 13.98
C ILE A 220 -8.09 -11.58 13.94
N GLU A 221 -8.85 -10.70 13.29
CA GLU A 221 -10.30 -10.83 13.14
C GLU A 221 -10.68 -11.49 11.80
N GLU A 222 -10.03 -11.06 10.73
CA GLU A 222 -10.31 -11.56 9.38
C GLU A 222 -9.08 -11.44 8.49
N TYR A 223 -8.94 -12.34 7.54
CA TYR A 223 -7.99 -12.19 6.44
C TYR A 223 -8.51 -12.78 5.13
N THR A 224 -8.09 -12.19 4.03
CA THR A 224 -8.39 -12.64 2.67
C THR A 224 -7.13 -12.66 1.83
N GLN A 225 -6.93 -13.73 1.05
CA GLN A 225 -5.90 -13.79 0.02
C GLN A 225 -6.53 -13.76 -1.37
N CYS A 226 -6.36 -12.65 -2.10
CA CYS A 226 -7.04 -12.41 -3.37
C CYS A 226 -6.10 -12.18 -4.57
N GLY A 227 -4.85 -12.60 -4.48
CA GLY A 227 -3.83 -12.44 -5.52
C GLY A 227 -4.28 -12.76 -6.95
N PRO A 228 -5.03 -13.85 -7.23
CA PRO A 228 -5.54 -14.16 -8.57
C PRO A 228 -6.45 -13.09 -9.16
N ARG A 229 -7.16 -12.32 -8.32
CA ARG A 229 -8.07 -11.24 -8.72
C ARG A 229 -7.40 -9.87 -8.78
N VAL A 230 -6.22 -9.75 -8.18
CA VAL A 230 -5.38 -8.57 -8.12
C VAL A 230 -4.20 -8.74 -9.08
N TYR A 231 -3.05 -9.19 -8.62
CA TYR A 231 -1.86 -9.38 -9.45
C TYR A 231 -2.09 -10.35 -10.63
N GLY A 232 -2.90 -11.37 -10.43
CA GLY A 232 -3.30 -12.30 -11.50
C GLY A 232 -3.98 -11.64 -12.71
N ARG A 233 -4.47 -10.41 -12.57
CA ARG A 233 -5.13 -9.61 -13.61
C ARG A 233 -4.24 -8.52 -14.22
N LYS A 234 -2.94 -8.57 -14.00
CA LYS A 234 -1.96 -7.57 -14.48
C LYS A 234 -2.02 -7.27 -15.98
N ALA A 235 -2.49 -8.20 -16.81
CA ALA A 235 -2.66 -7.98 -18.24
C ALA A 235 -3.76 -6.93 -18.53
N ARG A 236 -4.87 -6.98 -17.79
CA ARG A 236 -5.95 -5.97 -17.91
C ARG A 236 -5.48 -4.58 -17.49
N PHE A 237 -4.66 -4.50 -16.45
CA PHE A 237 -4.05 -3.24 -16.08
C PHE A 237 -3.20 -2.65 -17.20
N LEU A 238 -2.37 -3.47 -17.85
CA LEU A 238 -1.55 -3.01 -18.98
C LEU A 238 -2.41 -2.50 -20.13
N GLU A 239 -3.50 -3.19 -20.47
CA GLU A 239 -4.46 -2.74 -21.49
C GLU A 239 -5.07 -1.38 -21.12
N ALA A 240 -5.54 -1.20 -19.89
CA ALA A 240 -6.09 0.05 -19.41
C ALA A 240 -5.06 1.19 -19.37
N ALA A 241 -3.81 0.90 -18.94
CA ALA A 241 -2.73 1.87 -18.94
C ALA A 241 -2.35 2.33 -20.36
N MET A 242 -2.38 1.43 -21.34
CA MET A 242 -2.13 1.79 -22.74
C MET A 242 -3.18 2.77 -23.31
N VAL A 243 -4.43 2.67 -22.89
CA VAL A 243 -5.47 3.62 -23.31
C VAL A 243 -5.16 5.04 -22.83
N ARG A 244 -4.68 5.20 -21.60
CA ARG A 244 -4.37 6.51 -21.02
C ARG A 244 -2.97 7.04 -21.37
N ARG A 245 -2.12 6.18 -21.97
CA ARG A 245 -0.71 6.51 -22.24
C ARG A 245 -0.55 7.82 -23.04
N GLY A 246 -1.39 8.04 -24.04
CA GLY A 246 -1.32 9.24 -24.87
C GLY A 246 -1.61 10.54 -24.11
N GLU A 247 -2.59 10.52 -23.21
CA GLU A 247 -2.94 11.66 -22.35
C GLU A 247 -1.80 12.01 -21.40
N VAL A 248 -1.25 11.00 -20.73
CA VAL A 248 -0.16 11.19 -19.78
C VAL A 248 1.13 11.60 -20.48
N ALA A 249 1.42 11.04 -21.66
CA ALA A 249 2.57 11.45 -22.47
C ALA A 249 2.46 12.90 -22.97
N ALA A 250 1.26 13.39 -23.24
CA ALA A 250 1.04 14.79 -23.59
C ALA A 250 1.41 15.76 -22.44
N LYS A 251 1.27 15.31 -21.19
CA LYS A 251 1.58 16.11 -20.00
C LYS A 251 3.06 16.00 -19.59
N PHE A 252 3.62 14.81 -19.57
CA PHE A 252 4.96 14.53 -19.04
C PHE A 252 6.04 14.34 -20.11
N GLY A 253 5.65 14.15 -21.37
CA GLY A 253 6.55 13.85 -22.49
C GLY A 253 6.78 12.34 -22.69
N GLU A 254 7.06 11.95 -23.94
CA GLU A 254 7.28 10.55 -24.34
C GLU A 254 8.49 9.92 -23.64
N GLU A 255 9.56 10.68 -23.45
CA GLU A 255 10.79 10.21 -22.79
C GLU A 255 10.53 9.83 -21.32
N ALA A 256 9.83 10.70 -20.57
CA ALA A 256 9.47 10.42 -19.18
C ALA A 256 8.57 9.17 -19.03
N ILE A 257 7.63 8.99 -19.97
CA ILE A 257 6.76 7.79 -19.96
C ILE A 257 7.54 6.53 -20.35
N ALA A 258 8.49 6.63 -21.25
CA ALA A 258 9.35 5.49 -21.62
C ALA A 258 10.26 5.07 -20.45
N ASP A 259 10.87 6.03 -19.75
CA ASP A 259 11.68 5.77 -18.54
C ASP A 259 10.84 5.15 -17.41
N PHE A 260 9.70 5.76 -17.10
CA PHE A 260 8.76 5.23 -16.12
C PHE A 260 8.32 3.80 -16.44
N SER A 261 7.95 3.54 -17.70
CA SER A 261 7.55 2.21 -18.15
C SER A 261 8.69 1.21 -18.03
N GLY A 262 9.94 1.60 -18.40
CA GLY A 262 11.13 0.78 -18.28
C GLY A 262 11.41 0.37 -16.82
N LYS A 263 11.38 1.31 -15.90
CA LYS A 263 11.55 1.09 -14.45
C LYS A 263 10.44 0.19 -13.86
N SER A 264 9.23 0.28 -14.40
CA SER A 264 8.06 -0.50 -13.95
C SER A 264 8.00 -1.92 -14.49
N MET A 265 8.81 -2.28 -15.50
CA MET A 265 8.77 -3.62 -16.10
C MET A 265 9.08 -4.76 -15.12
N GLY A 266 9.88 -4.49 -14.10
CA GLY A 266 10.20 -5.44 -13.03
C GLY A 266 8.97 -5.97 -12.33
N PHE A 267 7.98 -5.11 -12.11
CA PHE A 267 6.69 -5.45 -11.47
C PHE A 267 5.97 -6.60 -12.20
N PHE A 268 6.11 -6.71 -13.51
CA PHE A 268 5.42 -7.74 -14.29
C PHE A 268 6.21 -9.05 -14.45
N ALA A 269 7.43 -9.13 -13.90
CA ALA A 269 8.34 -10.27 -14.08
C ALA A 269 7.83 -11.60 -13.47
N PRO A 270 7.26 -11.68 -12.24
CA PRO A 270 6.75 -12.92 -11.68
C PRO A 270 5.56 -13.48 -12.44
N ARG A 271 5.32 -14.78 -12.29
CA ARG A 271 4.09 -15.43 -12.78
C ARG A 271 2.89 -14.99 -11.95
N ARG A 272 1.68 -15.11 -12.54
CA ARG A 272 0.41 -14.68 -11.92
C ARG A 272 0.07 -15.38 -10.61
N ASP A 273 0.61 -16.58 -10.38
CA ASP A 273 0.38 -17.42 -9.22
C ASP A 273 1.45 -17.28 -8.11
N GLN A 274 2.50 -16.51 -8.37
CA GLN A 274 3.61 -16.32 -7.43
C GLN A 274 3.38 -15.17 -6.47
N ILE A 275 2.70 -14.13 -6.94
CA ILE A 275 2.40 -12.95 -6.14
C ILE A 275 0.96 -13.03 -5.65
N GLY A 276 0.82 -13.04 -4.34
CA GLY A 276 -0.43 -12.91 -3.62
C GLY A 276 -0.80 -11.46 -3.38
N TYR A 277 -1.96 -11.29 -2.81
CA TYR A 277 -2.44 -10.02 -2.27
C TYR A 277 -3.27 -10.33 -1.05
N VAL A 278 -2.89 -9.78 0.08
CA VAL A 278 -3.55 -10.02 1.36
C VAL A 278 -4.34 -8.79 1.79
N ILE A 279 -5.46 -9.01 2.43
CA ILE A 279 -6.19 -8.00 3.21
C ILE A 279 -6.35 -8.62 4.59
N VAL A 280 -5.93 -7.92 5.62
CA VAL A 280 -5.98 -8.42 7.00
C VAL A 280 -6.61 -7.36 7.88
N SER A 281 -7.60 -7.78 8.66
CA SER A 281 -8.22 -6.98 9.72
C SER A 281 -7.84 -7.55 11.08
N ALA A 282 -7.40 -6.69 11.98
CA ALA A 282 -6.94 -7.05 13.30
C ALA A 282 -7.35 -6.00 14.33
N ARG A 283 -7.38 -6.37 15.61
CA ARG A 283 -7.75 -5.49 16.71
C ARG A 283 -6.64 -5.45 17.75
N LYS A 284 -6.44 -4.29 18.34
CA LYS A 284 -5.70 -4.14 19.60
C LYS A 284 -6.64 -4.48 20.75
N PRO A 285 -6.33 -5.49 21.59
CA PRO A 285 -7.13 -5.88 22.74
C PRO A 285 -7.42 -4.76 23.75
#